data_4d09d85d49f87d667d9fbb039e5e2e26
#
_entry.id   4d09d85d49f87d667d9fbb039e5e2e26
#
_cell.length_a   1.000
_cell.length_b   1.000
_cell.length_c   1.000
_cell.angle_alpha   90.00
_cell.angle_beta   90.00
_cell.angle_gamma   90.00
#
_symmetry.space_group_name_H-M   'P 1'
#
loop_
_entity.id
_entity.type
_entity.pdbx_description
1 polymer ?
#
loop_
_entity_poly.entity_id
_entity_poly.type
_entity_poly.pdbx_seq_one_letter_code
_entity_poly.pdbx_strand_id
1 'polypeptide(L)'
;MLTGLIGKKIGMTQMTDPTGRVRAATVVTLGPCTVTQLKTEPTDGYEAVQVTFGKKKLTRVTGGERGHFARAKVAAGIKSSEFERRGEGELTLGQPIAATDVFKVGDQVDVTAVSKGHGYAGVIKRHHFSGFPGSHGTHEYFRHGGSIGNRSYPGRVRKGMRMAGQMGNATACILNLEVLEILAEDNAVVISGAVPGPDGGVIVVHHAARPRRRSNVKKAAAAS
;
A
#
# COMPACT_ATOMS: atom_id res chain seq x y z
N MET A 1 -11.87 -8.27 -15.03
CA MET A 1 -11.06 -8.43 -13.79
C MET A 1 -10.62 -7.05 -13.31
N LEU A 2 -10.44 -6.85 -12.00
CA LEU A 2 -9.91 -5.61 -11.42
C LEU A 2 -8.38 -5.63 -11.38
N THR A 3 -7.76 -4.44 -11.36
CA THR A 3 -6.30 -4.30 -11.22
C THR A 3 -5.79 -4.42 -9.79
N GLY A 4 -6.68 -4.46 -8.80
CA GLY A 4 -6.29 -4.55 -7.41
C GLY A 4 -7.46 -4.69 -6.43
N LEU A 5 -7.15 -4.87 -5.15
CA LEU A 5 -8.09 -4.98 -4.04
C LEU A 5 -7.60 -4.23 -2.80
N ILE A 6 -8.54 -3.98 -1.90
CA ILE A 6 -8.27 -3.42 -0.57
C ILE A 6 -8.25 -4.57 0.43
N GLY A 7 -7.37 -4.47 1.40
CA GLY A 7 -7.26 -5.45 2.45
C GLY A 7 -6.72 -4.92 3.76
N LYS A 8 -6.36 -5.83 4.63
CA LYS A 8 -5.81 -5.55 5.95
C LYS A 8 -4.57 -6.42 6.20
N LYS A 9 -3.50 -5.82 6.67
CA LYS A 9 -2.31 -6.55 7.10
C LYS A 9 -2.63 -7.32 8.39
N ILE A 10 -2.38 -8.62 8.40
CA ILE A 10 -2.52 -9.46 9.60
C ILE A 10 -1.21 -9.45 10.37
N GLY A 11 -0.11 -9.79 9.72
CA GLY A 11 1.20 -9.89 10.34
C GLY A 11 2.25 -10.40 9.38
N MET A 12 3.43 -10.69 9.90
CA MET A 12 4.53 -11.27 9.13
C MET A 12 4.85 -12.67 9.64
N THR A 13 5.25 -13.53 8.72
CA THR A 13 5.68 -14.90 8.96
C THR A 13 6.86 -15.24 8.06
N GLN A 14 7.31 -16.46 8.13
CA GLN A 14 8.28 -17.02 7.19
C GLN A 14 7.67 -18.23 6.49
N MET A 15 7.99 -18.39 5.23
CA MET A 15 7.59 -19.52 4.41
C MET A 15 8.83 -20.19 3.78
N THR A 16 8.78 -21.49 3.65
CA THR A 16 9.82 -22.25 2.96
C THR A 16 9.38 -22.46 1.52
N ASP A 17 10.20 -22.01 0.58
CA ASP A 17 10.01 -22.29 -0.85
C ASP A 17 10.16 -23.80 -1.13
N PRO A 18 9.62 -24.32 -2.24
CA PRO A 18 9.85 -25.70 -2.67
C PRO A 18 11.33 -26.07 -2.83
N THR A 19 12.20 -25.06 -2.96
CA THR A 19 13.68 -25.25 -3.03
C THR A 19 14.34 -25.33 -1.65
N GLY A 20 13.57 -25.36 -0.55
CA GLY A 20 14.09 -25.38 0.83
C GLY A 20 14.58 -24.02 1.37
N ARG A 21 14.42 -22.92 0.63
CA ARG A 21 14.83 -21.59 1.09
C ARG A 21 13.75 -20.93 1.92
N VAL A 22 14.14 -20.43 3.09
CA VAL A 22 13.23 -19.64 3.93
C VAL A 22 13.13 -18.20 3.40
N ARG A 23 11.90 -17.73 3.20
CA ARG A 23 11.59 -16.36 2.75
C ARG A 23 10.68 -15.67 3.77
N ALA A 24 10.95 -14.40 4.04
CA ALA A 24 10.02 -13.57 4.80
C ALA A 24 8.73 -13.37 3.99
N ALA A 25 7.60 -13.48 4.66
CA ALA A 25 6.29 -13.33 4.05
C ALA A 25 5.38 -12.47 4.94
N THR A 26 4.46 -11.75 4.33
CA THR A 26 3.41 -11.01 5.03
C THR A 26 2.06 -11.62 4.68
N VAL A 27 1.27 -11.92 5.70
CA VAL A 27 -0.10 -12.39 5.55
C VAL A 27 -1.03 -11.18 5.54
N VAL A 28 -1.86 -11.09 4.52
CA VAL A 28 -2.84 -10.00 4.34
C VAL A 28 -4.20 -10.60 4.04
N THR A 29 -5.27 -10.08 4.67
CA THR A 29 -6.64 -10.39 4.26
C THR A 29 -7.00 -9.46 3.11
N LEU A 30 -7.30 -10.00 1.93
CA LEU A 30 -7.74 -9.24 0.76
C LEU A 30 -9.20 -9.57 0.46
N GLY A 31 -10.07 -8.59 0.70
CA GLY A 31 -11.50 -8.79 0.49
C GLY A 31 -12.21 -9.53 1.63
N PRO A 32 -13.50 -9.97 1.42
CA PRO A 32 -14.24 -9.61 0.22
C PRO A 32 -14.44 -8.09 0.10
N CYS A 33 -14.16 -7.56 -1.10
CA CYS A 33 -14.45 -6.17 -1.44
C CYS A 33 -15.78 -6.10 -2.17
N THR A 34 -16.61 -5.10 -1.90
CA THR A 34 -17.92 -4.97 -2.55
C THR A 34 -17.91 -3.79 -3.51
N VAL A 35 -18.45 -3.98 -4.71
CA VAL A 35 -18.57 -2.91 -5.73
C VAL A 35 -19.59 -1.87 -5.27
N THR A 36 -19.17 -0.62 -5.19
CA THR A 36 -20.00 0.52 -4.76
C THR A 36 -20.39 1.45 -5.89
N GLN A 37 -19.55 1.59 -6.89
CA GLN A 37 -19.83 2.42 -8.06
C GLN A 37 -19.08 1.89 -9.29
N LEU A 38 -19.74 1.95 -10.43
CA LEU A 38 -19.14 1.74 -11.74
C LEU A 38 -18.99 3.13 -12.38
N LYS A 39 -17.77 3.52 -12.72
CA LYS A 39 -17.48 4.76 -13.41
C LYS A 39 -17.35 4.47 -14.90
N THR A 40 -17.97 5.33 -15.70
CA THR A 40 -18.02 5.22 -17.16
C THR A 40 -17.52 6.51 -17.79
N GLU A 41 -16.93 6.40 -18.97
CA GLU A 41 -16.37 7.54 -19.69
C GLU A 41 -17.38 8.70 -19.92
N PRO A 42 -18.66 8.44 -20.27
CA PRO A 42 -19.64 9.50 -20.51
C PRO A 42 -20.02 10.31 -19.27
N THR A 43 -19.99 9.72 -18.06
CA THR A 43 -20.42 10.36 -16.81
C THR A 43 -19.26 10.88 -15.99
N ASP A 44 -18.17 10.13 -15.93
CA ASP A 44 -17.03 10.38 -15.02
C ASP A 44 -15.75 10.78 -15.77
N GLY A 45 -15.71 10.62 -17.12
CA GLY A 45 -14.55 10.94 -17.95
C GLY A 45 -13.46 9.84 -17.97
N TYR A 46 -13.67 8.73 -17.27
CA TYR A 46 -12.78 7.57 -17.26
C TYR A 46 -13.52 6.30 -16.79
N GLU A 47 -12.96 5.15 -17.12
CA GLU A 47 -13.49 3.85 -16.69
C GLU A 47 -12.78 3.36 -15.42
N ALA A 48 -13.55 3.13 -14.36
CA ALA A 48 -13.05 2.56 -13.12
C ALA A 48 -14.17 1.88 -12.34
N VAL A 49 -13.80 1.02 -11.43
CA VAL A 49 -14.70 0.38 -10.48
C VAL A 49 -14.30 0.77 -9.07
N GLN A 50 -15.20 1.42 -8.37
CA GLN A 50 -15.00 1.72 -6.97
C GLN A 50 -15.46 0.53 -6.13
N VAL A 51 -14.56 0.06 -5.27
CA VAL A 51 -14.85 -1.01 -4.32
C VAL A 51 -14.64 -0.54 -2.89
N THR A 52 -15.36 -1.14 -1.97
CA THR A 52 -15.23 -0.87 -0.53
C THR A 52 -14.83 -2.13 0.23
N PHE A 53 -14.09 -1.94 1.31
CA PHE A 53 -13.60 -2.99 2.20
C PHE A 53 -14.00 -2.76 3.65
N GLY A 54 -14.35 -3.84 4.33
CA GLY A 54 -14.69 -3.84 5.74
C GLY A 54 -16.06 -3.24 6.04
N LYS A 55 -16.39 -3.11 7.33
CA LYS A 55 -17.66 -2.53 7.79
C LYS A 55 -17.39 -1.38 8.76
N LYS A 56 -17.97 -0.21 8.50
CA LYS A 56 -17.89 0.99 9.34
C LYS A 56 -19.14 1.08 10.21
N LYS A 57 -18.99 1.43 11.48
CA LYS A 57 -20.14 1.64 12.38
C LYS A 57 -21.01 2.77 11.82
N LEU A 58 -22.33 2.58 11.80
CA LEU A 58 -23.30 3.56 11.26
C LEU A 58 -23.21 4.95 11.90
N THR A 59 -22.86 5.01 13.18
CA THR A 59 -22.64 6.25 13.92
C THR A 59 -21.45 7.08 13.41
N ARG A 60 -20.53 6.46 12.68
CA ARG A 60 -19.34 7.11 12.11
C ARG A 60 -19.49 7.40 10.62
N VAL A 61 -20.63 7.07 10.02
CA VAL A 61 -20.93 7.28 8.59
C VAL A 61 -21.59 8.65 8.43
N THR A 62 -20.98 9.50 7.61
CA THR A 62 -21.55 10.83 7.29
C THR A 62 -22.81 10.69 6.42
N GLY A 63 -23.65 11.74 6.37
CA GLY A 63 -24.88 11.74 5.56
C GLY A 63 -24.61 11.49 4.06
N GLY A 64 -23.57 12.11 3.51
CA GLY A 64 -23.15 11.90 2.12
C GLY A 64 -22.68 10.47 1.83
N GLU A 65 -21.83 9.88 2.71
CA GLU A 65 -21.41 8.50 2.61
C GLU A 65 -22.62 7.55 2.65
N ARG A 66 -23.58 7.81 3.56
CA ARG A 66 -24.80 7.01 3.69
C ARG A 66 -25.60 6.97 2.39
N GLY A 67 -25.80 8.14 1.75
CA GLY A 67 -26.46 8.23 0.44
C GLY A 67 -25.72 7.48 -0.66
N HIS A 68 -24.37 7.61 -0.68
CA HIS A 68 -23.52 6.91 -1.65
C HIS A 68 -23.66 5.37 -1.55
N PHE A 69 -23.49 4.82 -0.36
CA PHE A 69 -23.62 3.37 -0.15
C PHE A 69 -25.04 2.85 -0.32
N ALA A 70 -26.07 3.67 -0.01
CA ALA A 70 -27.47 3.32 -0.21
C ALA A 70 -27.81 3.11 -1.70
N ARG A 71 -27.21 3.89 -2.62
CA ARG A 71 -27.38 3.72 -4.07
C ARG A 71 -26.92 2.33 -4.54
N ALA A 72 -25.83 1.83 -3.98
CA ALA A 72 -25.28 0.52 -4.27
C ALA A 72 -25.94 -0.61 -3.46
N LYS A 73 -26.85 -0.29 -2.51
CA LYS A 73 -27.46 -1.22 -1.55
C LYS A 73 -26.41 -2.01 -0.73
N VAL A 74 -25.31 -1.37 -0.39
CA VAL A 74 -24.15 -1.96 0.30
C VAL A 74 -23.94 -1.29 1.66
N ALA A 75 -23.45 -2.04 2.63
CA ALA A 75 -23.05 -1.49 3.92
C ALA A 75 -21.82 -0.59 3.78
N ALA A 76 -21.77 0.50 4.56
CA ALA A 76 -20.63 1.42 4.53
C ALA A 76 -19.33 0.73 4.96
N GLY A 77 -18.32 0.81 4.11
CA GLY A 77 -17.00 0.25 4.35
C GLY A 77 -16.06 1.17 5.10
N ILE A 78 -14.94 0.62 5.58
CA ILE A 78 -13.87 1.36 6.26
C ILE A 78 -13.08 2.19 5.26
N LYS A 79 -12.78 1.62 4.10
CA LYS A 79 -11.99 2.22 3.04
C LYS A 79 -12.61 1.90 1.69
N SER A 80 -12.71 2.93 0.84
CA SER A 80 -13.06 2.78 -0.57
C SER A 80 -11.86 3.17 -1.43
N SER A 81 -11.69 2.52 -2.56
CA SER A 81 -10.68 2.84 -3.56
C SER A 81 -11.19 2.49 -4.94
N GLU A 82 -10.63 3.11 -5.95
CA GLU A 82 -10.96 2.88 -7.34
C GLU A 82 -9.86 2.06 -8.00
N PHE A 83 -10.27 1.15 -8.85
CA PHE A 83 -9.38 0.29 -9.61
C PHE A 83 -9.80 0.28 -11.06
N GLU A 84 -8.81 0.26 -11.94
CA GLU A 84 -9.04 0.08 -13.36
C GLU A 84 -9.63 -1.30 -13.64
N ARG A 85 -10.48 -1.38 -14.63
CA ARG A 85 -11.04 -2.63 -15.13
C ARG A 85 -10.11 -3.18 -16.22
N ARG A 86 -9.68 -4.43 -16.07
CA ARG A 86 -8.97 -5.16 -17.13
C ARG A 86 -9.82 -6.35 -17.59
N GLY A 87 -10.18 -6.36 -18.88
CA GLY A 87 -10.93 -7.46 -19.53
C GLY A 87 -12.46 -7.32 -19.46
N GLU A 88 -13.15 -8.25 -20.12
CA GLU A 88 -14.57 -8.20 -20.52
C GLU A 88 -15.60 -8.69 -19.49
N GLY A 89 -15.23 -8.87 -18.23
CA GLY A 89 -16.20 -9.31 -17.21
C GLY A 89 -17.19 -8.21 -16.85
N GLU A 90 -18.49 -8.42 -16.93
CA GLU A 90 -19.48 -7.48 -16.39
C GLU A 90 -19.48 -7.52 -14.87
N LEU A 91 -19.33 -6.36 -14.25
CA LEU A 91 -19.43 -6.18 -12.82
C LEU A 91 -20.74 -5.47 -12.49
N THR A 92 -21.40 -5.93 -11.43
CA THR A 92 -22.65 -5.34 -10.97
C THR A 92 -22.47 -4.63 -9.64
N LEU A 93 -23.31 -3.61 -9.38
CA LEU A 93 -23.32 -2.93 -8.08
C LEU A 93 -23.69 -3.92 -6.96
N GLY A 94 -22.97 -3.83 -5.85
CA GLY A 94 -23.16 -4.73 -4.72
C GLY A 94 -22.48 -6.09 -4.84
N GLN A 95 -21.84 -6.40 -5.96
CA GLN A 95 -21.15 -7.68 -6.15
C GLN A 95 -19.93 -7.78 -5.22
N PRO A 96 -19.80 -8.89 -4.46
CA PRO A 96 -18.58 -9.17 -3.70
C PRO A 96 -17.49 -9.69 -4.64
N ILE A 97 -16.26 -9.27 -4.40
CA ILE A 97 -15.05 -9.69 -5.15
C ILE A 97 -14.05 -10.26 -4.15
N ALA A 98 -13.66 -11.51 -4.37
CA ALA A 98 -12.68 -12.22 -3.56
C ALA A 98 -11.24 -12.03 -4.10
N ALA A 99 -10.24 -12.38 -3.29
CA ALA A 99 -8.85 -12.32 -3.70
C ALA A 99 -8.53 -13.25 -4.89
N THR A 100 -9.17 -14.41 -4.93
CA THR A 100 -9.03 -15.42 -6.00
C THR A 100 -9.51 -14.96 -7.37
N ASP A 101 -10.46 -13.99 -7.38
CA ASP A 101 -11.00 -13.44 -8.63
C ASP A 101 -10.03 -12.48 -9.31
N VAL A 102 -9.07 -11.93 -8.55
CA VAL A 102 -8.17 -10.88 -9.01
C VAL A 102 -6.74 -11.37 -9.11
N PHE A 103 -6.25 -12.11 -8.12
CA PHE A 103 -4.83 -12.50 -8.02
C PHE A 103 -4.63 -14.01 -8.19
N LYS A 104 -3.46 -14.38 -8.70
CA LYS A 104 -2.97 -15.76 -8.83
C LYS A 104 -1.64 -15.91 -8.12
N VAL A 105 -1.33 -17.14 -7.69
CA VAL A 105 -0.02 -17.47 -7.14
C VAL A 105 1.07 -17.19 -8.17
N GLY A 106 2.12 -16.51 -7.75
CA GLY A 106 3.23 -16.07 -8.60
C GLY A 106 3.02 -14.73 -9.29
N ASP A 107 1.88 -14.05 -9.13
CA ASP A 107 1.69 -12.70 -9.62
C ASP A 107 2.61 -11.72 -8.89
N GLN A 108 3.05 -10.69 -9.61
CA GLN A 108 3.77 -9.57 -9.01
C GLN A 108 2.79 -8.45 -8.70
N VAL A 109 2.89 -7.95 -7.47
CA VAL A 109 1.98 -6.94 -6.92
C VAL A 109 2.73 -5.77 -6.31
N ASP A 110 2.12 -4.60 -6.36
CA ASP A 110 2.54 -3.38 -5.70
C ASP A 110 1.62 -3.12 -4.52
N VAL A 111 2.20 -2.94 -3.33
CA VAL A 111 1.41 -2.78 -2.10
C VAL A 111 1.61 -1.38 -1.55
N THR A 112 0.50 -0.66 -1.44
CA THR A 112 0.45 0.70 -0.90
C THR A 112 -0.25 0.71 0.45
N ALA A 113 0.36 1.34 1.45
CA ALA A 113 -0.25 1.55 2.77
C ALA A 113 0.33 2.76 3.47
N VAL A 114 -0.26 3.14 4.58
CA VAL A 114 0.28 4.18 5.46
C VAL A 114 1.34 3.57 6.37
N SER A 115 2.55 4.11 6.33
CA SER A 115 3.69 3.64 7.14
C SER A 115 3.48 3.91 8.63
N LYS A 116 4.19 3.17 9.49
CA LYS A 116 4.21 3.42 10.94
C LYS A 116 4.69 4.84 11.22
N GLY A 117 3.98 5.58 12.07
CA GLY A 117 4.39 6.91 12.50
C GLY A 117 5.52 6.84 13.52
N HIS A 118 6.43 7.81 13.47
CA HIS A 118 7.55 7.98 14.41
C HIS A 118 7.50 9.34 15.11
N GLY A 119 6.44 10.12 14.89
CA GLY A 119 6.30 11.47 15.42
C GLY A 119 7.27 12.47 14.81
N TYR A 120 7.52 13.58 15.50
CA TYR A 120 8.49 14.58 15.08
C TYR A 120 9.92 14.03 15.26
N ALA A 121 10.69 14.02 14.21
CA ALA A 121 12.06 13.49 14.23
C ALA A 121 13.06 14.52 13.75
N GLY A 122 14.23 14.57 14.40
CA GLY A 122 15.37 15.40 14.01
C GLY A 122 15.98 14.94 12.69
N VAL A 123 16.82 15.79 12.13
CA VAL A 123 17.44 15.58 10.81
C VAL A 123 18.33 14.33 10.74
N ILE A 124 18.96 13.94 11.84
CA ILE A 124 19.79 12.72 11.90
C ILE A 124 18.93 11.49 11.70
N LYS A 125 17.83 11.35 12.47
CA LYS A 125 16.92 10.21 12.37
C LYS A 125 16.12 10.22 11.07
N ARG A 126 15.63 11.40 10.64
CA ARG A 126 14.72 11.52 9.50
C ARG A 126 15.44 11.43 8.15
N HIS A 127 16.65 12.01 8.06
CA HIS A 127 17.37 12.15 6.79
C HIS A 127 18.79 11.59 6.81
N HIS A 128 19.20 10.93 7.90
CA HIS A 128 20.52 10.33 8.06
C HIS A 128 21.68 11.32 7.95
N PHE A 129 21.52 12.52 8.50
CA PHE A 129 22.59 13.49 8.58
C PHE A 129 23.65 13.00 9.59
N SER A 130 24.93 13.21 9.29
CA SER A 130 26.04 12.79 10.15
C SER A 130 26.14 13.61 11.44
N GLY A 131 25.63 14.85 11.44
CA GLY A 131 25.82 15.77 12.58
C GLY A 131 27.24 16.31 12.64
N PHE A 132 27.64 16.70 13.84
CA PHE A 132 28.97 17.22 14.14
C PHE A 132 29.69 16.31 15.13
N PRO A 133 31.05 16.39 15.24
CA PRO A 133 31.81 15.64 16.24
C PRO A 133 31.27 15.87 17.65
N GLY A 134 31.24 14.85 18.50
CA GLY A 134 30.80 14.95 19.90
C GLY A 134 31.85 15.58 20.84
N SER A 135 33.00 16.07 20.29
CA SER A 135 34.14 16.67 21.01
C SER A 135 34.61 17.91 20.27
N HIS A 136 35.77 18.49 20.72
CA HIS A 136 36.38 19.69 20.12
C HIS A 136 35.48 20.94 20.18
N GLY A 137 34.74 21.12 21.28
CA GLY A 137 33.97 22.34 21.53
C GLY A 137 32.63 22.43 20.78
N THR A 138 32.11 21.33 20.20
CA THR A 138 30.86 21.33 19.47
C THR A 138 29.63 21.59 20.36
N HIS A 139 29.68 21.22 21.67
CA HIS A 139 28.62 21.41 22.64
C HIS A 139 27.22 20.91 22.16
N GLU A 140 26.22 21.78 22.18
CA GLU A 140 24.83 21.45 21.86
C GLU A 140 24.58 21.20 20.36
N TYR A 141 25.49 21.61 19.47
CA TYR A 141 25.31 21.53 18.02
C TYR A 141 25.55 20.16 17.39
N PHE A 142 26.01 19.15 18.15
CA PHE A 142 26.42 17.86 17.60
C PHE A 142 25.28 17.11 16.86
N ARG A 143 24.02 17.43 17.14
CA ARG A 143 22.86 16.82 16.45
C ARG A 143 22.12 17.78 15.50
N HIS A 144 22.68 18.91 15.15
CA HIS A 144 22.07 19.91 14.26
C HIS A 144 22.25 19.55 12.79
N GLY A 145 21.41 20.13 11.93
CA GLY A 145 21.42 19.89 10.48
C GLY A 145 22.44 20.70 9.70
N GLY A 146 23.14 21.65 10.35
CA GLY A 146 24.04 22.55 9.68
C GLY A 146 23.35 23.70 8.93
N SER A 147 24.04 24.28 7.94
CA SER A 147 23.49 25.38 7.16
C SER A 147 22.27 24.98 6.32
N ILE A 148 21.32 25.89 6.23
CA ILE A 148 20.09 25.71 5.42
C ILE A 148 20.08 26.53 4.13
N GLY A 149 21.17 27.34 3.89
CA GLY A 149 21.28 28.15 2.68
C GLY A 149 22.30 29.24 2.78
N ASN A 150 22.33 30.13 1.79
CA ASN A 150 23.23 31.28 1.68
C ASN A 150 22.49 32.54 2.15
N ARG A 151 23.28 33.61 2.40
CA ARG A 151 22.77 34.89 2.95
C ARG A 151 21.91 35.68 1.93
N SER A 152 22.57 36.37 1.00
CA SER A 152 21.93 37.37 0.13
C SER A 152 21.27 36.74 -1.11
N TYR A 153 21.89 35.75 -1.73
CA TYR A 153 21.38 35.06 -2.90
C TYR A 153 21.32 33.57 -2.61
N PRO A 154 20.16 32.91 -2.79
CA PRO A 154 18.90 33.36 -3.39
C PRO A 154 17.92 34.09 -2.45
N GLY A 155 18.31 34.47 -1.24
CA GLY A 155 17.46 35.15 -0.25
C GLY A 155 16.32 34.33 0.34
N ARG A 156 16.33 33.01 0.10
CA ARG A 156 15.31 32.05 0.55
C ARG A 156 15.91 30.68 0.80
N VAL A 157 15.25 29.88 1.61
CA VAL A 157 15.55 28.43 1.72
C VAL A 157 14.90 27.73 0.52
N ARG A 158 15.65 26.85 -0.14
CA ARG A 158 15.16 26.11 -1.32
C ARG A 158 14.04 25.15 -0.91
N LYS A 159 13.01 25.01 -1.76
CA LYS A 159 11.94 24.00 -1.58
C LYS A 159 12.57 22.60 -1.54
N GLY A 160 12.05 21.74 -0.65
CA GLY A 160 12.58 20.38 -0.47
C GLY A 160 13.83 20.28 0.39
N MET A 161 14.31 21.36 1.02
CA MET A 161 15.40 21.30 1.99
C MET A 161 15.06 20.32 3.11
N ARG A 162 15.99 19.40 3.38
CA ARG A 162 15.81 18.36 4.40
C ARG A 162 15.94 18.96 5.80
N MET A 163 14.83 19.02 6.52
CA MET A 163 14.71 19.55 7.88
C MET A 163 14.02 18.57 8.81
N ALA A 164 14.11 18.82 10.11
CA ALA A 164 13.32 18.09 11.10
C ALA A 164 11.82 18.22 10.82
N GLY A 165 11.04 17.24 11.23
CA GLY A 165 9.59 17.22 11.05
C GLY A 165 9.00 15.83 11.26
N GLN A 166 7.73 15.70 10.92
CA GLN A 166 6.99 14.43 11.03
C GLN A 166 7.69 13.34 10.20
N MET A 167 7.96 12.18 10.83
CA MET A 167 8.52 11.00 10.21
C MET A 167 7.51 9.86 10.28
N GLY A 168 7.35 9.13 9.18
CA GLY A 168 6.32 8.10 9.04
C GLY A 168 4.90 8.67 8.98
N ASN A 169 3.89 7.80 9.14
CA ASN A 169 2.47 8.12 8.93
C ASN A 169 2.21 8.77 7.55
N ALA A 170 2.95 8.32 6.56
CA ALA A 170 2.86 8.75 5.18
C ALA A 170 2.58 7.53 4.29
N THR A 171 1.93 7.79 3.16
CA THR A 171 1.70 6.74 2.15
C THR A 171 3.05 6.24 1.62
N ALA A 172 3.24 4.93 1.70
CA ALA A 172 4.41 4.24 1.19
C ALA A 172 3.96 3.10 0.28
N CYS A 173 4.65 2.92 -0.83
CA CYS A 173 4.42 1.84 -1.78
C CYS A 173 5.65 0.95 -1.88
N ILE A 174 5.46 -0.35 -1.79
CA ILE A 174 6.51 -1.35 -2.06
C ILE A 174 6.14 -2.07 -3.35
N LEU A 175 7.07 -2.05 -4.29
CA LEU A 175 6.85 -2.52 -5.66
C LEU A 175 7.33 -3.96 -5.83
N ASN A 176 6.68 -4.68 -6.77
CA ASN A 176 7.12 -5.97 -7.29
C ASN A 176 7.29 -7.05 -6.21
N LEU A 177 6.36 -7.14 -5.28
CA LEU A 177 6.24 -8.26 -4.36
C LEU A 177 5.57 -9.45 -5.07
N GLU A 178 5.95 -10.67 -4.71
CA GLU A 178 5.41 -11.90 -5.31
C GLU A 178 4.31 -12.47 -4.41
N VAL A 179 3.18 -12.86 -5.00
CA VAL A 179 2.12 -13.63 -4.31
C VAL A 179 2.61 -15.07 -4.16
N LEU A 180 2.82 -15.51 -2.93
CA LEU A 180 3.33 -16.86 -2.63
C LEU A 180 2.20 -17.88 -2.54
N GLU A 181 1.11 -17.52 -1.87
CA GLU A 181 -0.02 -18.41 -1.61
C GLU A 181 -1.33 -17.61 -1.49
N ILE A 182 -2.44 -18.25 -1.81
CA ILE A 182 -3.79 -17.68 -1.65
C ILE A 182 -4.63 -18.69 -0.88
N LEU A 183 -5.08 -18.30 0.31
CA LEU A 183 -5.97 -19.08 1.17
C LEU A 183 -7.40 -18.60 0.92
N ALA A 184 -8.13 -19.32 0.09
CA ALA A 184 -9.47 -18.93 -0.37
C ALA A 184 -10.50 -18.88 0.77
N GLU A 185 -10.41 -19.82 1.72
CA GLU A 185 -11.35 -19.92 2.85
C GLU A 185 -11.33 -18.68 3.74
N ASP A 186 -10.13 -18.13 4.01
CA ASP A 186 -9.93 -16.97 4.87
C ASP A 186 -9.85 -15.64 4.09
N ASN A 187 -9.97 -15.66 2.76
CA ASN A 187 -9.65 -14.54 1.88
C ASN A 187 -8.27 -13.93 2.20
N ALA A 188 -7.31 -14.79 2.56
CA ALA A 188 -5.98 -14.37 2.92
C ALA A 188 -5.01 -14.63 1.75
N VAL A 189 -4.08 -13.71 1.58
CA VAL A 189 -3.01 -13.79 0.58
C VAL A 189 -1.67 -13.62 1.28
N VAL A 190 -0.76 -14.51 0.96
CA VAL A 190 0.61 -14.46 1.47
C VAL A 190 1.49 -13.81 0.43
N ILE A 191 2.09 -12.67 0.78
CA ILE A 191 2.92 -11.86 -0.10
C ILE A 191 4.37 -11.93 0.37
N SER A 192 5.30 -12.14 -0.56
CA SER A 192 6.73 -12.17 -0.28
C SER A 192 7.25 -10.84 0.24
N GLY A 193 8.02 -10.87 1.33
CA GLY A 193 8.68 -9.68 1.89
C GLY A 193 7.82 -8.88 2.86
N ALA A 194 8.26 -7.66 3.14
CA ALA A 194 7.60 -6.76 4.08
C ALA A 194 6.55 -5.88 3.37
N VAL A 195 5.45 -5.61 4.08
CA VAL A 195 4.39 -4.69 3.66
C VAL A 195 4.37 -3.49 4.61
N PRO A 196 4.21 -2.25 4.10
CA PRO A 196 4.23 -1.07 4.95
C PRO A 196 3.05 -1.02 5.93
N GLY A 197 3.22 -0.29 7.01
CA GLY A 197 2.20 -0.05 8.02
C GLY A 197 2.20 -1.03 9.20
N PRO A 198 1.39 -0.74 10.22
CA PRO A 198 1.19 -1.61 11.39
C PRO A 198 0.33 -2.81 11.05
N ASP A 199 0.37 -3.82 11.91
CA ASP A 199 -0.57 -4.93 11.85
C ASP A 199 -1.97 -4.40 12.16
N GLY A 200 -2.96 -4.93 11.44
CA GLY A 200 -4.30 -4.37 11.44
C GLY A 200 -4.49 -3.13 10.54
N GLY A 201 -3.45 -2.60 9.92
CA GLY A 201 -3.52 -1.48 8.98
C GLY A 201 -4.20 -1.84 7.66
N VAL A 202 -4.91 -0.86 7.09
CA VAL A 202 -5.52 -1.02 5.76
C VAL A 202 -4.44 -0.87 4.69
N ILE A 203 -4.45 -1.78 3.73
CA ILE A 203 -3.54 -1.81 2.59
C ILE A 203 -4.32 -1.84 1.28
N VAL A 204 -3.69 -1.40 0.22
CA VAL A 204 -4.19 -1.50 -1.16
C VAL A 204 -3.17 -2.28 -1.95
N VAL A 205 -3.61 -3.33 -2.62
CA VAL A 205 -2.77 -4.21 -3.42
C VAL A 205 -3.18 -4.08 -4.88
N HIS A 206 -2.24 -3.75 -5.75
CA HIS A 206 -2.43 -3.67 -7.19
C HIS A 206 -1.54 -4.69 -7.89
N HIS A 207 -1.93 -5.13 -9.08
CA HIS A 207 -0.98 -5.79 -9.97
C HIS A 207 0.18 -4.83 -10.27
N ALA A 208 1.41 -5.36 -10.32
CA ALA A 208 2.59 -4.55 -10.56
C ALA A 208 2.48 -3.82 -11.91
N ALA A 209 2.64 -2.50 -11.88
CA ALA A 209 2.62 -1.69 -13.11
C ALA A 209 3.81 -1.99 -14.02
N ARG A 210 4.96 -2.34 -13.42
CA ARG A 210 6.20 -2.73 -14.12
C ARG A 210 6.76 -4.01 -13.52
N PRO A 211 6.20 -5.19 -13.88
CA PRO A 211 6.66 -6.45 -13.33
C PRO A 211 8.12 -6.71 -13.72
N ARG A 212 8.91 -7.23 -12.78
CA ARG A 212 10.27 -7.66 -13.07
C ARG A 212 10.25 -8.83 -14.05
N ARG A 213 11.06 -8.79 -15.08
CA ARG A 213 11.26 -9.96 -15.94
C ARG A 213 11.81 -11.10 -15.08
N ARG A 214 11.11 -12.23 -15.04
CA ARG A 214 11.62 -13.45 -14.42
C ARG A 214 12.89 -13.85 -15.18
N SER A 215 14.02 -14.05 -14.47
CA SER A 215 15.22 -14.58 -15.09
C SER A 215 14.90 -15.98 -15.69
N ASN A 216 15.49 -16.29 -16.82
CA ASN A 216 15.24 -17.54 -17.55
C ASN A 216 15.46 -18.82 -16.70
N VAL A 217 16.23 -18.73 -15.62
CA VAL A 217 16.46 -19.82 -14.64
C VAL A 217 15.15 -20.25 -13.93
N LYS A 218 14.22 -19.31 -13.66
CA LYS A 218 12.93 -19.66 -13.04
C LYS A 218 11.92 -20.25 -14.05
N LYS A 219 12.09 -20.00 -15.35
CA LYS A 219 11.25 -20.61 -16.39
C LYS A 219 11.56 -22.11 -16.58
N ALA A 220 12.81 -22.52 -16.42
CA ALA A 220 13.22 -23.92 -16.55
C ALA A 220 12.69 -24.77 -15.37
N ALA A 221 12.68 -24.24 -14.14
CA ALA A 221 12.18 -24.95 -12.96
C ALA A 221 10.64 -25.06 -12.88
N ALA A 222 9.89 -24.31 -13.69
CA ALA A 222 8.43 -24.39 -13.78
C ALA A 222 7.97 -25.27 -14.96
N ALA A 223 8.89 -25.77 -15.78
CA ALA A 223 8.64 -26.61 -16.96
C ALA A 223 9.09 -28.08 -16.75
N SER A 224 9.67 -28.39 -15.60
CA SER A 224 10.01 -29.72 -15.10
C SER A 224 9.10 -30.12 -13.95
#